data_731f0fa645837dfd2d32a19dd3005836
#
_entry.id   731f0fa645837dfd2d32a19dd3005836
#
_cell.length_a   1.000
_cell.length_b   1.000
_cell.length_c   1.000
_cell.angle_alpha   90.00
_cell.angle_beta   90.00
_cell.angle_gamma   90.00
#
_symmetry.space_group_name_H-M   'P 1'
#
loop_
_entity.id
_entity.type
_entity.pdbx_description
1 polymer ?
#
loop_
_entity_poly.entity_id
_entity_poly.type
_entity_poly.pdbx_seq_one_letter_code
_entity_poly.pdbx_strand_id
1 'polypeptide(L)'
;MAITVQQIHPVGHLPLVLGVLRRLEVATVIDRLIPPHPAHVLSCGRGVEALVLAILDGDHALYKVGRRLEERGMMALLQPGLTRASLHDYRLGHILDALFGANLNRVLSALALKALEVYSIPTPWLHQDTTTIVLYGAYEDEPKTLGAPRPAYGHSKDGRDDLKQVLLSLGVSGDGGIPLRIGVRDGNRSDSVETPVAIEECLALGLEGVRGIVADSKAYSRRTLGVCLEHKIDLVTLVPRTCAVRQELEAWGRQQPTLPLLVEKPGRTQDEAPRRWHGHSVLRQVAVEYSDGRVAQEALRFVVVHSSQLAQQQTQTSAAAQVKEAEAVADHIKRVQARWFACLPDAEAALAEYEGQGRRGRRPRPWRYHAVRYRSVADTRRTRRARRGRPAKMDPPPLESGYRLVVEVEALANPEADNGWTVLATTVSAEGCADAELLQAYQDQNATVEPGFRWIKNPAAIAPVWLEKPERIAALAMLTVLGLLVYSVLQRQVRLYLRMHDQQLPGNKGLTATPTAAVVLALFAQVALVQLWIDDQEITQLSGVQPYHLLVCDALGLDSSWYAVPSGQKNDRDIQIP
;
A
#
# COMPACT_ATOMS: atom_id res chain seq x y z
N MET A 1 54.61 -4.44 -16.74
CA MET A 1 53.17 -4.70 -16.62
C MET A 1 52.49 -3.35 -16.62
N ALA A 2 51.96 -2.94 -17.76
CA ALA A 2 51.20 -1.70 -17.87
C ALA A 2 49.72 -2.02 -17.65
N ILE A 3 49.11 -1.43 -16.63
CA ILE A 3 47.70 -1.59 -16.35
C ILE A 3 47.02 -0.26 -16.67
N THR A 4 46.05 -0.28 -17.58
CA THR A 4 45.26 0.90 -17.91
C THR A 4 43.79 0.61 -17.65
N VAL A 5 43.19 1.44 -16.82
CA VAL A 5 41.74 1.38 -16.58
C VAL A 5 41.04 2.06 -17.75
N GLN A 6 40.25 1.31 -18.51
CA GLN A 6 39.47 1.85 -19.63
C GLN A 6 38.16 2.47 -19.17
N GLN A 7 37.38 1.70 -18.41
CA GLN A 7 36.04 2.09 -18.04
C GLN A 7 35.64 1.50 -16.67
N ILE A 8 34.86 2.27 -15.90
CA ILE A 8 34.27 1.79 -14.65
C ILE A 8 32.77 2.06 -14.71
N HIS A 9 31.98 1.00 -14.61
CA HIS A 9 30.53 1.09 -14.58
C HIS A 9 30.01 0.75 -13.20
N PRO A 10 29.27 1.66 -12.53
CA PRO A 10 28.69 1.40 -11.22
C PRO A 10 27.44 0.50 -11.36
N VAL A 11 27.64 -0.79 -11.61
CA VAL A 11 26.54 -1.75 -11.85
C VAL A 11 25.61 -1.91 -10.63
N GLY A 12 26.14 -1.75 -9.41
CA GLY A 12 25.36 -1.83 -8.19
C GLY A 12 24.64 -3.18 -8.04
N HIS A 13 23.38 -3.11 -7.68
CA HIS A 13 22.51 -4.28 -7.49
C HIS A 13 21.89 -4.82 -8.79
N LEU A 14 22.03 -4.15 -9.92
CA LEU A 14 21.34 -4.52 -11.15
C LEU A 14 21.69 -5.93 -11.67
N PRO A 15 22.95 -6.40 -11.59
CA PRO A 15 23.26 -7.77 -11.94
C PRO A 15 22.53 -8.80 -11.06
N LEU A 16 22.41 -8.54 -9.75
CA LEU A 16 21.66 -9.40 -8.84
C LEU A 16 20.17 -9.49 -9.25
N VAL A 17 19.56 -8.34 -9.54
CA VAL A 17 18.16 -8.26 -10.02
C VAL A 17 18.01 -9.03 -11.33
N LEU A 18 18.92 -8.84 -12.29
CA LEU A 18 18.91 -9.56 -13.57
C LEU A 18 19.04 -11.08 -13.35
N GLY A 19 19.88 -11.51 -12.41
CA GLY A 19 19.99 -12.91 -12.02
C GLY A 19 18.66 -13.49 -11.54
N VAL A 20 17.93 -12.75 -10.68
CA VAL A 20 16.58 -13.17 -10.23
C VAL A 20 15.60 -13.23 -11.41
N LEU A 21 15.57 -12.21 -12.29
CA LEU A 21 14.69 -12.20 -13.46
C LEU A 21 14.94 -13.41 -14.36
N ARG A 22 16.20 -13.80 -14.54
CA ARG A 22 16.60 -14.97 -15.34
C ARG A 22 16.23 -16.29 -14.68
N ARG A 23 16.44 -16.40 -13.36
CA ARG A 23 16.03 -17.58 -12.61
C ARG A 23 14.50 -17.79 -12.67
N LEU A 24 13.74 -16.70 -12.74
CA LEU A 24 12.29 -16.72 -12.98
C LEU A 24 11.93 -16.89 -14.47
N GLU A 25 12.90 -17.00 -15.36
CA GLU A 25 12.70 -17.13 -16.81
C GLU A 25 11.83 -16.01 -17.41
N VAL A 26 11.92 -14.77 -16.87
CA VAL A 26 11.00 -13.68 -17.21
C VAL A 26 10.93 -13.44 -18.71
N ALA A 27 12.07 -13.32 -19.38
CA ALA A 27 12.09 -13.11 -20.84
C ALA A 27 11.44 -14.27 -21.59
N THR A 28 11.77 -15.52 -21.22
CA THR A 28 11.23 -16.73 -21.86
C THR A 28 9.72 -16.84 -21.70
N VAL A 29 9.20 -16.61 -20.49
CA VAL A 29 7.76 -16.66 -20.22
C VAL A 29 7.01 -15.60 -21.02
N ILE A 30 7.54 -14.37 -21.07
CA ILE A 30 6.92 -13.27 -21.79
C ILE A 30 6.99 -13.53 -23.32
N ASP A 31 8.14 -13.94 -23.84
CA ASP A 31 8.32 -14.19 -25.28
C ASP A 31 7.48 -15.40 -25.77
N ARG A 32 7.11 -16.32 -24.88
CA ARG A 32 6.13 -17.38 -25.16
C ARG A 32 4.71 -16.83 -25.25
N LEU A 33 4.34 -15.85 -24.43
CA LEU A 33 3.02 -15.21 -24.45
C LEU A 33 2.90 -14.17 -25.57
N ILE A 34 4.01 -13.52 -25.91
CA ILE A 34 4.14 -12.45 -26.92
C ILE A 34 5.32 -12.82 -27.82
N PRO A 35 5.08 -13.65 -28.86
CA PRO A 35 6.15 -14.13 -29.73
C PRO A 35 6.96 -12.98 -30.34
N PRO A 36 8.31 -13.06 -30.33
CA PRO A 36 9.16 -12.01 -30.85
C PRO A 36 9.02 -11.92 -32.39
N HIS A 37 8.97 -10.71 -32.90
CA HIS A 37 8.98 -10.47 -34.35
C HIS A 37 10.41 -10.56 -34.87
N PRO A 38 10.69 -11.28 -35.98
CA PRO A 38 12.06 -11.51 -36.50
C PRO A 38 12.85 -10.23 -36.82
N ALA A 39 12.17 -9.14 -37.17
CA ALA A 39 12.83 -7.85 -37.45
C ALA A 39 13.23 -7.06 -36.19
N HIS A 40 12.88 -7.52 -35.00
CA HIS A 40 13.19 -6.81 -33.76
C HIS A 40 14.45 -7.37 -33.11
N VAL A 41 15.47 -6.54 -32.92
CA VAL A 41 16.68 -6.87 -32.17
C VAL A 41 16.38 -7.18 -30.71
N LEU A 42 15.40 -6.45 -30.13
CA LEU A 42 14.99 -6.60 -28.74
C LEU A 42 13.63 -7.31 -28.67
N SER A 43 13.55 -8.47 -28.02
CA SER A 43 12.28 -9.15 -27.75
C SER A 43 11.44 -8.39 -26.69
N CYS A 44 10.15 -8.73 -26.57
CA CYS A 44 9.32 -8.18 -25.51
C CYS A 44 9.86 -8.58 -24.11
N GLY A 45 10.25 -9.84 -23.94
CA GLY A 45 10.78 -10.33 -22.67
C GLY A 45 12.05 -9.61 -22.22
N ARG A 46 13.02 -9.43 -23.14
CA ARG A 46 14.26 -8.68 -22.84
C ARG A 46 13.97 -7.20 -22.55
N GLY A 47 13.01 -6.61 -23.26
CA GLY A 47 12.59 -5.23 -22.98
C GLY A 47 11.92 -5.09 -21.62
N VAL A 48 11.18 -6.09 -21.17
CA VAL A 48 10.63 -6.14 -19.81
C VAL A 48 11.73 -6.26 -18.76
N GLU A 49 12.73 -7.11 -18.96
CA GLU A 49 13.90 -7.15 -18.07
C GLU A 49 14.56 -5.76 -17.95
N ALA A 50 14.77 -5.07 -19.09
CA ALA A 50 15.34 -3.72 -19.10
C ALA A 50 14.48 -2.71 -18.31
N LEU A 51 13.14 -2.74 -18.46
CA LEU A 51 12.23 -1.86 -17.77
C LEU A 51 12.18 -2.14 -16.27
N VAL A 52 12.17 -3.41 -15.85
CA VAL A 52 12.21 -3.79 -14.42
C VAL A 52 13.54 -3.37 -13.78
N LEU A 53 14.67 -3.53 -14.48
CA LEU A 53 15.95 -3.01 -14.00
C LEU A 53 15.91 -1.49 -13.80
N ALA A 54 15.35 -0.75 -14.74
CA ALA A 54 15.21 0.71 -14.63
C ALA A 54 14.29 1.14 -13.47
N ILE A 55 13.18 0.42 -13.24
CA ILE A 55 12.27 0.64 -12.10
C ILE A 55 13.01 0.43 -10.78
N LEU A 56 13.77 -0.66 -10.65
CA LEU A 56 14.50 -0.99 -9.43
C LEU A 56 15.74 -0.11 -9.22
N ASP A 57 16.29 0.50 -10.29
CA ASP A 57 17.34 1.53 -10.21
C ASP A 57 16.78 2.94 -9.90
N GLY A 58 15.45 3.10 -9.89
CA GLY A 58 14.78 4.33 -9.50
C GLY A 58 14.62 5.40 -10.60
N ASP A 59 14.87 5.07 -11.88
CA ASP A 59 14.64 5.97 -13.02
C ASP A 59 14.09 5.22 -14.24
N HIS A 60 12.78 5.12 -14.33
CA HIS A 60 12.07 4.32 -15.32
C HIS A 60 11.47 5.14 -16.49
N ALA A 61 11.80 6.42 -16.60
CA ALA A 61 11.36 7.23 -17.74
C ALA A 61 11.84 6.60 -19.06
N LEU A 62 10.92 6.22 -19.94
CA LEU A 62 11.23 5.38 -21.12
C LEU A 62 12.41 5.93 -21.94
N TYR A 63 12.47 7.25 -22.17
CA TYR A 63 13.54 7.89 -22.92
C TYR A 63 14.91 7.86 -22.22
N LYS A 64 14.96 7.53 -20.92
CA LYS A 64 16.21 7.43 -20.16
C LYS A 64 16.72 6.00 -20.01
N VAL A 65 15.85 4.98 -20.16
CA VAL A 65 16.17 3.58 -19.87
C VAL A 65 17.45 3.15 -20.61
N GLY A 66 17.53 3.37 -21.91
CA GLY A 66 18.69 2.97 -22.71
C GLY A 66 19.99 3.63 -22.23
N ARG A 67 19.97 4.96 -22.00
CA ARG A 67 21.12 5.70 -21.47
C ARG A 67 21.53 5.20 -20.09
N ARG A 68 20.56 5.02 -19.20
CA ARG A 68 20.80 4.62 -17.82
C ARG A 68 21.45 3.23 -17.73
N LEU A 69 20.93 2.26 -18.48
CA LEU A 69 21.50 0.90 -18.50
C LEU A 69 22.90 0.87 -19.15
N GLU A 70 23.18 1.74 -20.13
CA GLU A 70 24.52 1.90 -20.70
C GLU A 70 25.51 2.47 -19.66
N GLU A 71 25.14 3.58 -18.98
CA GLU A 71 25.93 4.17 -17.89
C GLU A 71 26.22 3.17 -16.77
N ARG A 72 25.27 2.27 -16.50
CA ARG A 72 25.36 1.20 -15.51
C ARG A 72 26.12 -0.04 -16.03
N GLY A 73 26.57 -0.07 -17.27
CA GLY A 73 27.28 -1.23 -17.85
C GLY A 73 26.42 -2.48 -18.04
N MET A 74 25.08 -2.33 -18.10
CA MET A 74 24.15 -3.45 -18.15
C MET A 74 23.84 -3.96 -19.55
N MET A 75 24.25 -3.26 -20.61
CA MET A 75 23.83 -3.57 -21.98
C MET A 75 24.26 -4.98 -22.43
N ALA A 76 25.55 -5.30 -22.33
CA ALA A 76 26.08 -6.63 -22.69
C ALA A 76 25.53 -7.74 -21.78
N LEU A 77 25.29 -7.41 -20.48
CA LEU A 77 24.71 -8.34 -19.51
C LEU A 77 23.26 -8.67 -19.85
N LEU A 78 22.51 -7.69 -20.36
CA LEU A 78 21.12 -7.88 -20.77
C LEU A 78 21.03 -8.74 -22.03
N GLN A 79 21.81 -8.37 -23.05
CA GLN A 79 21.90 -9.11 -24.31
C GLN A 79 23.18 -8.71 -25.06
N PRO A 80 24.02 -9.68 -25.51
CA PRO A 80 25.19 -9.37 -26.35
C PRO A 80 24.76 -8.60 -27.61
N GLY A 81 25.52 -7.56 -27.95
CA GLY A 81 25.26 -6.70 -29.11
C GLY A 81 24.09 -5.70 -28.93
N LEU A 82 23.47 -5.62 -27.76
CA LEU A 82 22.47 -4.62 -27.49
C LEU A 82 23.07 -3.23 -27.38
N THR A 83 22.46 -2.24 -27.99
CA THR A 83 22.89 -0.85 -27.96
C THR A 83 21.81 0.06 -27.39
N ARG A 84 22.16 1.27 -26.95
CA ARG A 84 21.21 2.29 -26.50
C ARG A 84 20.10 2.53 -27.52
N ALA A 85 20.42 2.49 -28.81
CA ALA A 85 19.45 2.67 -29.89
C ALA A 85 18.37 1.56 -29.92
N SER A 86 18.63 0.38 -29.36
CA SER A 86 17.65 -0.71 -29.26
C SER A 86 16.62 -0.46 -28.16
N LEU A 87 16.91 0.40 -27.17
CA LEU A 87 16.08 0.70 -25.99
C LEU A 87 15.49 2.12 -26.06
N HIS A 88 15.14 2.61 -27.27
CA HIS A 88 14.49 3.90 -27.41
C HIS A 88 13.01 3.87 -26.94
N ASP A 89 12.49 5.00 -26.54
CA ASP A 89 11.16 5.19 -25.96
C ASP A 89 10.01 4.64 -26.82
N TYR A 90 10.10 4.79 -28.15
CA TYR A 90 9.11 4.25 -29.08
C TYR A 90 9.06 2.71 -29.01
N ARG A 91 10.22 2.02 -28.99
CA ARG A 91 10.27 0.56 -28.87
C ARG A 91 9.72 0.09 -27.51
N LEU A 92 10.13 0.75 -26.43
CA LEU A 92 9.66 0.44 -25.08
C LEU A 92 8.15 0.72 -24.96
N GLY A 93 7.65 1.77 -25.59
CA GLY A 93 6.22 2.05 -25.67
C GLY A 93 5.41 0.93 -26.38
N HIS A 94 5.94 0.37 -27.47
CA HIS A 94 5.32 -0.79 -28.14
C HIS A 94 5.38 -2.07 -27.29
N ILE A 95 6.39 -2.24 -26.45
CA ILE A 95 6.42 -3.35 -25.51
C ILE A 95 5.30 -3.21 -24.46
N LEU A 96 5.04 -1.98 -23.97
CA LEU A 96 3.90 -1.74 -23.08
C LEU A 96 2.55 -2.02 -23.78
N ASP A 97 2.40 -1.61 -25.04
CA ASP A 97 1.20 -1.90 -25.85
C ASP A 97 0.99 -3.42 -26.01
N ALA A 98 2.07 -4.16 -26.30
CA ALA A 98 2.03 -5.62 -26.45
C ALA A 98 1.68 -6.36 -25.15
N LEU A 99 2.24 -5.91 -24.02
CA LEU A 99 1.92 -6.45 -22.68
C LEU A 99 0.44 -6.25 -22.35
N PHE A 100 -0.10 -5.07 -22.63
CA PHE A 100 -1.51 -4.80 -22.42
C PHE A 100 -2.37 -5.74 -23.27
N GLY A 101 -2.05 -5.89 -24.55
CA GLY A 101 -2.74 -6.80 -25.48
C GLY A 101 -2.69 -8.27 -25.07
N ALA A 102 -1.63 -8.70 -24.36
CA ALA A 102 -1.47 -10.07 -23.86
C ALA A 102 -2.25 -10.36 -22.57
N ASN A 103 -2.98 -9.39 -22.01
CA ASN A 103 -3.65 -9.40 -20.72
C ASN A 103 -2.66 -9.39 -19.55
N LEU A 104 -2.56 -8.22 -18.89
CA LEU A 104 -1.60 -7.95 -17.81
C LEU A 104 -1.69 -8.95 -16.65
N ASN A 105 -2.90 -9.36 -16.28
CA ASN A 105 -3.08 -10.34 -15.21
C ASN A 105 -2.52 -11.71 -15.62
N ARG A 106 -2.78 -12.15 -16.84
CA ARG A 106 -2.23 -13.42 -17.38
C ARG A 106 -0.70 -13.40 -17.39
N VAL A 107 -0.09 -12.31 -17.81
CA VAL A 107 1.38 -12.16 -17.85
C VAL A 107 1.95 -12.20 -16.43
N LEU A 108 1.42 -11.39 -15.50
CA LEU A 108 1.90 -11.37 -14.12
C LEU A 108 1.71 -12.71 -13.44
N SER A 109 0.53 -13.33 -13.58
CA SER A 109 0.22 -14.61 -12.92
C SER A 109 1.14 -15.73 -13.43
N ALA A 110 1.46 -15.78 -14.73
CA ALA A 110 2.41 -16.77 -15.25
C ALA A 110 3.80 -16.63 -14.61
N LEU A 111 4.29 -15.40 -14.43
CA LEU A 111 5.57 -15.12 -13.77
C LEU A 111 5.51 -15.41 -12.27
N ALA A 112 4.38 -15.11 -11.64
CA ALA A 112 4.16 -15.39 -10.23
C ALA A 112 4.14 -16.89 -9.94
N LEU A 113 3.43 -17.68 -10.75
CA LEU A 113 3.43 -19.15 -10.66
C LEU A 113 4.85 -19.71 -10.78
N LYS A 114 5.65 -19.18 -11.72
CA LYS A 114 7.05 -19.56 -11.83
C LYS A 114 7.86 -19.22 -10.58
N ALA A 115 7.60 -18.07 -9.95
CA ALA A 115 8.24 -17.71 -8.69
C ALA A 115 7.85 -18.63 -7.52
N LEU A 116 6.56 -19.00 -7.43
CA LEU A 116 6.08 -19.97 -6.42
C LEU A 116 6.76 -21.33 -6.60
N GLU A 117 6.87 -21.82 -7.85
CA GLU A 117 7.54 -23.08 -8.19
C GLU A 117 9.02 -23.04 -7.83
N VAL A 118 9.77 -22.08 -8.40
CA VAL A 118 11.24 -21.98 -8.28
C VAL A 118 11.70 -21.85 -6.83
N TYR A 119 10.94 -21.13 -6.02
CA TYR A 119 11.28 -20.83 -4.63
C TYR A 119 10.43 -21.57 -3.60
N SER A 120 9.61 -22.54 -4.04
CA SER A 120 8.75 -23.36 -3.19
C SER A 120 7.97 -22.54 -2.16
N ILE A 121 7.24 -21.52 -2.64
CA ILE A 121 6.52 -20.57 -1.78
C ILE A 121 5.12 -21.10 -1.51
N PRO A 122 4.76 -21.44 -0.25
CA PRO A 122 3.43 -21.89 0.09
C PRO A 122 2.42 -20.74 0.04
N THR A 123 1.20 -21.02 -0.41
CA THR A 123 0.13 -20.02 -0.59
C THR A 123 -1.18 -20.43 0.11
N PRO A 124 -1.17 -20.80 1.42
CA PRO A 124 -2.40 -21.21 2.09
C PRO A 124 -3.41 -20.06 2.19
N TRP A 125 -2.93 -18.83 2.34
CA TRP A 125 -3.74 -17.62 2.36
C TRP A 125 -3.30 -16.67 1.26
N LEU A 126 -4.28 -16.10 0.57
CA LEU A 126 -4.09 -14.97 -0.34
C LEU A 126 -4.59 -13.71 0.35
N HIS A 127 -3.87 -12.61 0.17
CA HIS A 127 -4.29 -11.31 0.67
C HIS A 127 -4.71 -10.43 -0.51
N GLN A 128 -5.94 -9.91 -0.45
CA GLN A 128 -6.50 -9.03 -1.47
C GLN A 128 -6.68 -7.63 -0.90
N ASP A 129 -6.18 -6.63 -1.61
CA ASP A 129 -6.42 -5.23 -1.28
C ASP A 129 -6.28 -4.34 -2.53
N THR A 130 -6.70 -3.09 -2.41
CA THR A 130 -6.68 -2.10 -3.47
C THR A 130 -5.91 -0.85 -3.05
N THR A 131 -5.35 -0.15 -4.02
CA THR A 131 -4.78 1.19 -3.82
C THR A 131 -5.03 2.06 -5.04
N THR A 132 -4.69 3.34 -4.98
CA THR A 132 -4.81 4.27 -6.11
C THR A 132 -3.44 4.71 -6.58
N ILE A 133 -3.27 4.87 -7.89
CA ILE A 133 -2.11 5.48 -8.50
C ILE A 133 -2.56 6.84 -9.05
N VAL A 134 -1.99 7.89 -8.51
CA VAL A 134 -2.29 9.28 -8.90
C VAL A 134 -1.57 9.61 -10.20
N LEU A 135 -2.25 10.29 -11.11
CA LEU A 135 -1.76 10.65 -12.44
C LEU A 135 -1.67 12.16 -12.59
N TYR A 136 -0.58 12.62 -13.20
CA TYR A 136 -0.34 14.03 -13.47
C TYR A 136 -0.56 14.31 -14.96
N GLY A 137 -1.78 14.68 -15.33
CA GLY A 137 -2.17 14.96 -16.71
C GLY A 137 -3.66 15.24 -16.84
N ALA A 138 -4.08 15.77 -17.97
CA ALA A 138 -5.48 16.09 -18.22
C ALA A 138 -6.34 14.85 -18.46
N TYR A 139 -5.84 13.88 -19.25
CA TYR A 139 -6.53 12.62 -19.61
C TYR A 139 -8.02 12.85 -19.96
N GLU A 140 -8.28 13.78 -20.88
CA GLU A 140 -9.64 14.22 -21.22
C GLU A 140 -10.36 13.21 -22.12
N ASP A 141 -9.60 12.50 -22.96
CA ASP A 141 -10.14 11.53 -23.89
C ASP A 141 -10.54 10.21 -23.20
N GLU A 142 -11.63 9.63 -23.67
CA GLU A 142 -12.02 8.27 -23.31
C GLU A 142 -10.98 7.27 -23.86
N PRO A 143 -10.69 6.17 -23.14
CA PRO A 143 -9.78 5.15 -23.63
C PRO A 143 -10.26 4.56 -24.95
N LYS A 144 -9.39 4.55 -25.98
CA LYS A 144 -9.69 3.99 -27.30
C LYS A 144 -9.52 2.48 -27.35
N THR A 145 -8.71 1.95 -26.43
CA THR A 145 -8.41 0.51 -26.35
C THR A 145 -9.38 -0.17 -25.39
N LEU A 146 -10.06 -1.22 -25.87
CA LEU A 146 -11.01 -1.98 -25.05
C LEU A 146 -10.33 -2.56 -23.81
N GLY A 147 -10.94 -2.35 -22.65
CA GLY A 147 -10.44 -2.81 -21.36
C GLY A 147 -9.33 -1.94 -20.75
N ALA A 148 -8.91 -0.86 -21.43
CA ALA A 148 -7.99 0.10 -20.84
C ALA A 148 -8.70 0.87 -19.70
N PRO A 149 -8.02 1.09 -18.55
CA PRO A 149 -8.61 1.79 -17.42
C PRO A 149 -8.82 3.26 -17.75
N ARG A 150 -9.94 3.83 -17.33
CA ARG A 150 -10.22 5.25 -17.47
C ARG A 150 -9.62 6.04 -16.30
N PRO A 151 -8.64 6.93 -16.54
CA PRO A 151 -8.22 7.90 -15.54
C PRO A 151 -9.39 8.81 -15.13
N ALA A 152 -9.77 8.79 -13.86
CA ALA A 152 -10.92 9.53 -13.35
C ALA A 152 -10.64 10.10 -11.95
N TYR A 153 -11.38 11.17 -11.59
CA TYR A 153 -11.43 11.63 -10.22
C TYR A 153 -12.18 10.62 -9.36
N GLY A 154 -11.69 10.36 -8.16
CA GLY A 154 -12.27 9.41 -7.23
C GLY A 154 -11.77 9.63 -5.82
N HIS A 155 -12.15 8.77 -4.90
CA HIS A 155 -11.64 8.82 -3.53
C HIS A 155 -10.18 8.36 -3.51
N SER A 156 -9.28 9.33 -3.41
CA SER A 156 -7.84 9.08 -3.40
C SER A 156 -7.38 8.52 -2.05
N LYS A 157 -6.73 7.36 -2.06
CA LYS A 157 -6.09 6.81 -0.85
C LYS A 157 -4.83 7.60 -0.44
N ASP A 158 -4.40 8.57 -1.27
CA ASP A 158 -3.27 9.47 -1.00
C ASP A 158 -3.72 10.89 -0.61
N GLY A 159 -5.05 11.11 -0.46
CA GLY A 159 -5.61 12.42 -0.12
C GLY A 159 -5.48 13.45 -1.26
N ARG A 160 -5.32 13.02 -2.51
CA ARG A 160 -5.20 13.85 -3.72
C ARG A 160 -6.46 13.74 -4.58
N ASP A 161 -7.60 14.10 -3.99
CA ASP A 161 -8.89 14.12 -4.70
C ASP A 161 -8.94 15.16 -5.82
N ASP A 162 -7.94 16.05 -5.89
CA ASP A 162 -7.72 17.05 -6.93
C ASP A 162 -7.09 16.50 -8.23
N LEU A 163 -6.59 15.25 -8.21
CA LEU A 163 -5.95 14.61 -9.35
C LEU A 163 -6.72 13.38 -9.83
N LYS A 164 -6.62 13.11 -11.14
CA LYS A 164 -7.11 11.85 -11.71
C LYS A 164 -6.22 10.68 -11.25
N GLN A 165 -6.81 9.52 -11.19
CA GLN A 165 -6.16 8.30 -10.70
C GLN A 165 -6.64 7.08 -11.49
N VAL A 166 -5.96 5.95 -11.30
CA VAL A 166 -6.45 4.60 -11.60
C VAL A 166 -6.46 3.77 -10.32
N LEU A 167 -7.37 2.82 -10.22
CA LEU A 167 -7.42 1.87 -9.11
C LEU A 167 -6.52 0.69 -9.43
N LEU A 168 -5.59 0.37 -8.53
CA LEU A 168 -4.75 -0.81 -8.56
C LEU A 168 -5.27 -1.82 -7.52
N SER A 169 -5.58 -3.02 -7.98
CA SER A 169 -6.09 -4.13 -7.18
C SER A 169 -5.07 -5.27 -7.22
N LEU A 170 -4.58 -5.72 -6.07
CA LEU A 170 -3.56 -6.76 -5.97
C LEU A 170 -4.05 -7.94 -5.14
N GLY A 171 -3.74 -9.16 -5.63
CA GLY A 171 -3.75 -10.37 -4.84
C GLY A 171 -2.30 -10.82 -4.60
N VAL A 172 -1.92 -11.07 -3.35
CA VAL A 172 -0.56 -11.47 -2.98
C VAL A 172 -0.58 -12.73 -2.11
N SER A 173 0.52 -13.48 -2.09
CA SER A 173 0.68 -14.63 -1.17
C SER A 173 0.79 -14.16 0.28
N GLY A 174 0.30 -14.95 1.23
CA GLY A 174 0.49 -14.70 2.66
C GLY A 174 1.96 -14.80 3.08
N ASP A 175 2.72 -15.73 2.49
CA ASP A 175 4.15 -15.84 2.71
C ASP A 175 4.93 -14.98 1.71
N GLY A 176 5.64 -14.00 2.22
CA GLY A 176 6.51 -13.10 1.45
C GLY A 176 5.81 -11.97 0.69
N GLY A 177 4.48 -11.94 0.62
CA GLY A 177 3.75 -10.89 -0.10
C GLY A 177 4.02 -10.88 -1.60
N ILE A 178 4.15 -12.06 -2.22
CA ILE A 178 4.43 -12.21 -3.65
C ILE A 178 3.19 -11.83 -4.44
N PRO A 179 3.23 -10.83 -5.34
CA PRO A 179 2.11 -10.49 -6.21
C PRO A 179 1.76 -11.64 -7.14
N LEU A 180 0.51 -12.08 -7.11
CA LEU A 180 -0.02 -13.22 -7.90
C LEU A 180 -1.02 -12.77 -8.95
N ARG A 181 -1.76 -11.73 -8.64
CA ARG A 181 -2.82 -11.16 -9.46
C ARG A 181 -2.76 -9.64 -9.46
N ILE A 182 -3.08 -9.04 -10.61
CA ILE A 182 -3.20 -7.59 -10.79
C ILE A 182 -4.51 -7.23 -11.50
N GLY A 183 -5.17 -6.18 -11.04
CA GLY A 183 -6.23 -5.48 -11.76
C GLY A 183 -5.92 -3.99 -11.78
N VAL A 184 -5.87 -3.38 -12.96
CA VAL A 184 -5.83 -1.92 -13.13
C VAL A 184 -7.19 -1.49 -13.65
N ARG A 185 -7.90 -0.67 -12.89
CA ARG A 185 -9.31 -0.33 -13.12
C ARG A 185 -9.50 1.18 -13.18
N ASP A 186 -10.70 1.61 -13.58
CA ASP A 186 -11.09 3.01 -13.65
C ASP A 186 -10.89 3.71 -12.29
N GLY A 187 -10.45 4.96 -12.32
CA GLY A 187 -10.08 5.70 -11.12
C GLY A 187 -11.22 5.99 -10.15
N ASN A 188 -12.47 5.91 -10.61
CA ASN A 188 -13.67 6.07 -9.80
C ASN A 188 -14.35 4.75 -9.40
N ARG A 189 -13.73 3.59 -9.72
CA ARG A 189 -14.28 2.28 -9.35
C ARG A 189 -14.20 2.09 -7.85
N SER A 190 -15.32 1.65 -7.24
CA SER A 190 -15.35 1.42 -5.80
C SER A 190 -14.76 0.06 -5.42
N ASP A 191 -14.12 -0.01 -4.25
CA ASP A 191 -13.55 -1.24 -3.71
C ASP A 191 -14.60 -2.35 -3.54
N SER A 192 -15.84 -1.99 -3.19
CA SER A 192 -16.94 -2.96 -3.01
C SER A 192 -17.36 -3.65 -4.30
N VAL A 193 -17.16 -3.00 -5.46
CA VAL A 193 -17.40 -3.58 -6.78
C VAL A 193 -16.19 -4.38 -7.26
N GLU A 194 -14.98 -3.93 -6.92
CA GLU A 194 -13.75 -4.59 -7.34
C GLU A 194 -13.47 -5.87 -6.55
N THR A 195 -13.75 -5.89 -5.24
CA THR A 195 -13.35 -7.00 -4.38
C THR A 195 -13.93 -8.36 -4.79
N PRO A 196 -15.23 -8.53 -5.12
CA PRO A 196 -15.74 -9.82 -5.61
C PRO A 196 -15.05 -10.26 -6.89
N VAL A 197 -14.85 -9.34 -7.84
CA VAL A 197 -14.14 -9.64 -9.11
C VAL A 197 -12.70 -10.08 -8.84
N ALA A 198 -12.02 -9.40 -7.92
CA ALA A 198 -10.65 -9.74 -7.55
C ALA A 198 -10.56 -11.14 -6.93
N ILE A 199 -11.53 -11.53 -6.12
CA ILE A 199 -11.63 -12.88 -5.55
C ILE A 199 -11.84 -13.92 -6.65
N GLU A 200 -12.80 -13.72 -7.55
CA GLU A 200 -13.03 -14.61 -8.69
C GLU A 200 -11.77 -14.77 -9.56
N GLU A 201 -11.07 -13.66 -9.85
CA GLU A 201 -9.80 -13.71 -10.60
C GLU A 201 -8.68 -14.43 -9.85
N CYS A 202 -8.60 -14.32 -8.50
CA CYS A 202 -7.66 -15.10 -7.69
C CYS A 202 -7.97 -16.60 -7.75
N LEU A 203 -9.26 -16.97 -7.72
CA LEU A 203 -9.68 -18.37 -7.83
C LEU A 203 -9.36 -18.95 -9.21
N ALA A 204 -9.51 -18.17 -10.25
CA ALA A 204 -9.20 -18.55 -11.63
C ALA A 204 -7.69 -18.87 -11.84
N LEU A 205 -6.80 -18.51 -10.89
CA LEU A 205 -5.39 -18.89 -10.96
C LEU A 205 -5.17 -20.41 -10.76
N GLY A 206 -6.15 -21.12 -10.19
CA GLY A 206 -6.07 -22.56 -9.97
C GLY A 206 -4.91 -22.99 -9.07
N LEU A 207 -4.52 -22.15 -8.09
CA LEU A 207 -3.42 -22.43 -7.19
C LEU A 207 -3.77 -23.60 -6.27
N GLU A 208 -2.93 -24.63 -6.26
CA GLU A 208 -3.06 -25.73 -5.32
C GLU A 208 -2.73 -25.30 -3.88
N GLY A 209 -3.45 -25.86 -2.91
CA GLY A 209 -3.22 -25.60 -1.47
C GLY A 209 -3.67 -24.22 -0.97
N VAL A 210 -4.36 -23.43 -1.80
CA VAL A 210 -5.02 -22.20 -1.32
C VAL A 210 -6.20 -22.60 -0.45
N ARG A 211 -6.15 -22.19 0.80
CA ARG A 211 -7.23 -22.38 1.77
C ARG A 211 -8.25 -21.26 1.65
N GLY A 212 -7.79 -20.02 1.60
CA GLY A 212 -8.70 -18.88 1.59
C GLY A 212 -8.07 -17.54 1.26
N ILE A 213 -8.92 -16.53 1.33
CA ILE A 213 -8.60 -15.14 1.02
C ILE A 213 -8.82 -14.27 2.26
N VAL A 214 -7.85 -13.41 2.52
CA VAL A 214 -7.93 -12.36 3.54
C VAL A 214 -8.10 -11.03 2.83
N ALA A 215 -9.09 -10.25 3.22
CA ALA A 215 -9.35 -8.94 2.62
C ALA A 215 -9.79 -7.90 3.66
N ASP A 216 -9.73 -6.63 3.31
CA ASP A 216 -10.13 -5.53 4.17
C ASP A 216 -11.66 -5.50 4.42
N SER A 217 -12.12 -4.53 5.21
CA SER A 217 -13.54 -4.41 5.58
C SER A 217 -14.49 -4.17 4.40
N LYS A 218 -13.99 -3.80 3.22
CA LYS A 218 -14.78 -3.65 1.99
C LYS A 218 -15.23 -4.99 1.40
N ALA A 219 -14.51 -6.07 1.76
CA ALA A 219 -14.90 -7.42 1.39
C ALA A 219 -16.14 -7.92 2.16
N TYR A 220 -16.50 -7.30 3.29
CA TYR A 220 -17.73 -7.64 3.99
C TYR A 220 -18.95 -7.09 3.25
N SER A 221 -19.34 -7.77 2.20
CA SER A 221 -20.53 -7.47 1.40
C SER A 221 -21.31 -8.75 1.10
N ARG A 222 -22.64 -8.62 0.89
CA ARG A 222 -23.50 -9.76 0.57
C ARG A 222 -22.98 -10.55 -0.62
N ARG A 223 -22.56 -9.85 -1.67
CA ARG A 223 -22.06 -10.46 -2.91
C ARG A 223 -20.70 -11.16 -2.70
N THR A 224 -19.77 -10.53 -2.01
CA THR A 224 -18.47 -11.16 -1.72
C THR A 224 -18.64 -12.44 -0.92
N LEU A 225 -19.49 -12.40 0.13
CA LEU A 225 -19.79 -13.58 0.94
C LEU A 225 -20.44 -14.68 0.11
N GLY A 226 -21.39 -14.33 -0.76
CA GLY A 226 -22.05 -15.29 -1.67
C GLY A 226 -21.06 -15.96 -2.62
N VAL A 227 -20.19 -15.19 -3.28
CA VAL A 227 -19.12 -15.72 -4.16
C VAL A 227 -18.21 -16.70 -3.40
N CYS A 228 -17.76 -16.33 -2.19
CA CYS A 228 -16.90 -17.20 -1.40
C CYS A 228 -17.59 -18.53 -1.00
N LEU A 229 -18.85 -18.46 -0.60
CA LEU A 229 -19.62 -19.66 -0.24
C LEU A 229 -19.90 -20.55 -1.46
N GLU A 230 -20.23 -19.95 -2.61
CA GLU A 230 -20.48 -20.66 -3.87
C GLU A 230 -19.25 -21.46 -4.34
N HIS A 231 -18.08 -20.82 -4.28
CA HIS A 231 -16.80 -21.42 -4.67
C HIS A 231 -16.12 -22.22 -3.55
N LYS A 232 -16.72 -22.32 -2.35
CA LYS A 232 -16.17 -23.02 -1.16
C LYS A 232 -14.78 -22.51 -0.79
N ILE A 233 -14.58 -21.20 -0.87
CA ILE A 233 -13.34 -20.52 -0.48
C ILE A 233 -13.52 -19.88 0.87
N ASP A 234 -12.55 -20.11 1.73
CA ASP A 234 -12.49 -19.47 3.02
C ASP A 234 -12.21 -17.96 2.86
N LEU A 235 -13.05 -17.14 3.49
CA LEU A 235 -12.85 -15.69 3.57
C LEU A 235 -12.61 -15.28 5.02
N VAL A 236 -11.64 -14.40 5.22
CA VAL A 236 -11.43 -13.67 6.48
C VAL A 236 -11.45 -12.18 6.18
N THR A 237 -12.39 -11.45 6.80
CA THR A 237 -12.52 -10.00 6.60
C THR A 237 -12.96 -9.29 7.87
N LEU A 238 -12.67 -7.99 7.97
CA LEU A 238 -13.13 -7.15 9.06
C LEU A 238 -14.56 -6.67 8.81
N VAL A 239 -15.42 -6.76 9.80
CA VAL A 239 -16.77 -6.18 9.72
C VAL A 239 -16.70 -4.66 9.87
N PRO A 240 -17.27 -3.87 8.93
CA PRO A 240 -17.27 -2.40 9.03
C PRO A 240 -17.95 -1.89 10.30
N ARG A 241 -17.44 -0.80 10.88
CA ARG A 241 -18.01 -0.18 12.11
C ARG A 241 -19.46 0.28 11.95
N THR A 242 -19.89 0.56 10.72
CA THR A 242 -21.24 1.01 10.39
C THR A 242 -22.27 -0.12 10.37
N CYS A 243 -21.83 -1.39 10.39
CA CYS A 243 -22.73 -2.53 10.35
C CYS A 243 -23.35 -2.80 11.71
N ALA A 244 -24.68 -2.97 11.74
CA ALA A 244 -25.43 -3.26 12.98
C ALA A 244 -24.95 -4.54 13.68
N VAL A 245 -24.64 -5.60 12.91
CA VAL A 245 -24.12 -6.85 13.46
C VAL A 245 -22.80 -6.65 14.22
N ARG A 246 -21.95 -5.73 13.79
CA ARG A 246 -20.72 -5.41 14.52
C ARG A 246 -21.03 -4.76 15.87
N GLN A 247 -21.94 -3.79 15.89
CA GLN A 247 -22.33 -3.10 17.14
C GLN A 247 -22.96 -4.08 18.15
N GLU A 248 -23.81 -4.98 17.66
CA GLU A 248 -24.39 -6.06 18.46
C GLU A 248 -23.30 -6.98 19.06
N LEU A 249 -22.37 -7.42 18.24
CA LEU A 249 -21.32 -8.35 18.64
C LEU A 249 -20.28 -7.70 19.58
N GLU A 250 -19.96 -6.43 19.37
CA GLU A 250 -19.12 -5.68 20.31
C GLU A 250 -19.82 -5.50 21.66
N ALA A 251 -21.15 -5.25 21.68
CA ALA A 251 -21.94 -5.19 22.91
C ALA A 251 -22.00 -6.55 23.60
N TRP A 252 -22.16 -7.63 22.84
CA TRP A 252 -22.08 -9.01 23.37
C TRP A 252 -20.71 -9.29 23.98
N GLY A 253 -19.62 -8.93 23.31
CA GLY A 253 -18.26 -9.12 23.81
C GLY A 253 -18.00 -8.42 25.14
N ARG A 254 -18.51 -7.20 25.31
CA ARG A 254 -18.41 -6.43 26.57
C ARG A 254 -19.15 -7.07 27.75
N GLN A 255 -20.18 -7.84 27.48
CA GLN A 255 -20.96 -8.54 28.51
C GLN A 255 -20.30 -9.84 28.97
N GLN A 256 -19.28 -10.33 28.24
CA GLN A 256 -18.59 -11.54 28.64
C GLN A 256 -17.66 -11.28 29.82
N PRO A 257 -17.72 -12.06 30.91
CA PRO A 257 -16.88 -11.82 32.09
C PRO A 257 -15.39 -12.03 31.79
N THR A 258 -15.08 -12.99 30.94
CA THR A 258 -13.71 -13.28 30.44
C THR A 258 -13.79 -13.81 29.03
N LEU A 259 -12.89 -13.34 28.17
CA LEU A 259 -12.66 -13.92 26.83
C LEU A 259 -11.35 -14.70 26.83
N PRO A 260 -11.27 -15.86 26.14
CA PRO A 260 -10.04 -16.60 25.97
C PRO A 260 -8.92 -15.74 25.36
N LEU A 261 -7.69 -15.96 25.81
CA LEU A 261 -6.51 -15.39 25.16
C LEU A 261 -6.29 -16.12 23.84
N LEU A 262 -6.33 -15.39 22.72
CA LEU A 262 -6.08 -15.93 21.39
C LEU A 262 -4.61 -15.81 21.00
N VAL A 263 -4.03 -14.60 21.18
CA VAL A 263 -2.66 -14.30 20.76
C VAL A 263 -2.00 -13.41 21.81
N GLU A 264 -0.74 -13.68 22.12
CA GLU A 264 0.14 -12.81 22.89
C GLU A 264 1.43 -12.56 22.08
N LYS A 265 1.84 -11.30 21.98
CA LYS A 265 3.11 -10.90 21.33
C LYS A 265 3.88 -9.98 22.27
N PRO A 266 5.21 -10.00 22.28
CA PRO A 266 6.02 -9.06 23.09
C PRO A 266 5.69 -7.62 22.74
N GLY A 267 5.97 -6.71 23.64
CA GLY A 267 5.96 -5.26 23.37
C GLY A 267 6.86 -4.91 22.18
N ARG A 268 6.70 -3.73 21.62
CA ARG A 268 7.58 -3.24 20.54
C ARG A 268 8.96 -2.87 21.04
N THR A 269 9.04 -2.47 22.29
CA THR A 269 10.27 -2.20 23.04
C THR A 269 10.31 -3.09 24.29
N GLN A 270 11.50 -3.18 24.95
CA GLN A 270 11.64 -3.99 26.17
C GLN A 270 10.77 -3.45 27.34
N ASP A 271 10.46 -2.17 27.33
CA ASP A 271 9.70 -1.49 28.40
C ASP A 271 8.19 -1.53 28.16
N GLU A 272 7.72 -1.96 26.98
CA GLU A 272 6.31 -2.05 26.67
C GLU A 272 5.70 -3.37 27.15
N ALA A 273 4.49 -3.29 27.74
CA ALA A 273 3.72 -4.46 28.13
C ALA A 273 3.40 -5.38 26.91
N PRO A 274 3.30 -6.69 27.12
CA PRO A 274 2.89 -7.62 26.08
C PRO A 274 1.55 -7.22 25.46
N ARG A 275 1.46 -7.36 24.15
CA ARG A 275 0.25 -7.09 23.39
C ARG A 275 -0.61 -8.34 23.39
N ARG A 276 -1.86 -8.22 23.86
CA ARG A 276 -2.78 -9.33 24.05
C ARG A 276 -4.04 -9.15 23.24
N TRP A 277 -4.51 -10.22 22.64
CA TRP A 277 -5.79 -10.32 21.95
C TRP A 277 -6.62 -11.42 22.60
N HIS A 278 -7.76 -11.01 23.14
CA HIS A 278 -8.74 -11.92 23.71
C HIS A 278 -9.94 -11.97 22.77
N GLY A 279 -10.56 -13.12 22.62
CA GLY A 279 -11.70 -13.23 21.72
C GLY A 279 -12.38 -14.57 21.74
N HIS A 280 -13.54 -14.61 21.10
CA HIS A 280 -14.31 -15.83 20.92
C HIS A 280 -15.20 -15.72 19.68
N SER A 281 -15.46 -16.84 19.02
CA SER A 281 -16.32 -16.89 17.85
C SER A 281 -17.78 -17.16 18.20
N VAL A 282 -18.68 -16.54 17.43
CA VAL A 282 -20.13 -16.76 17.48
C VAL A 282 -20.70 -16.89 16.08
N LEU A 283 -21.80 -17.64 15.92
CA LEU A 283 -22.52 -17.76 14.65
C LEU A 283 -23.67 -16.75 14.60
N ARG A 284 -23.86 -16.14 13.43
CA ARG A 284 -25.01 -15.28 13.13
C ARG A 284 -25.51 -15.56 11.72
N GLN A 285 -26.83 -15.44 11.55
CA GLN A 285 -27.44 -15.48 10.22
C GLN A 285 -27.24 -14.13 9.53
N VAL A 286 -26.75 -14.17 8.30
CA VAL A 286 -26.55 -12.99 7.47
C VAL A 286 -27.08 -13.21 6.06
N ALA A 287 -27.59 -12.16 5.46
CA ALA A 287 -28.04 -12.20 4.07
C ALA A 287 -26.83 -12.21 3.14
N VAL A 288 -26.75 -13.17 2.24
CA VAL A 288 -25.73 -13.29 1.18
C VAL A 288 -26.41 -13.25 -0.18
N GLU A 289 -25.69 -12.79 -1.21
CA GLU A 289 -26.15 -12.70 -2.59
C GLU A 289 -25.25 -13.55 -3.47
N TYR A 290 -25.79 -14.60 -4.05
CA TYR A 290 -25.11 -15.52 -4.95
C TYR A 290 -24.96 -14.93 -6.36
N SER A 291 -24.13 -15.55 -7.19
CA SER A 291 -23.83 -15.07 -8.55
C SER A 291 -25.06 -15.04 -9.46
N ASP A 292 -26.05 -15.89 -9.21
CA ASP A 292 -27.33 -15.93 -9.90
C ASP A 292 -28.34 -14.84 -9.46
N GLY A 293 -27.96 -13.99 -8.49
CA GLY A 293 -28.80 -12.94 -7.92
C GLY A 293 -29.71 -13.42 -6.77
N ARG A 294 -29.69 -14.70 -6.42
CA ARG A 294 -30.45 -15.25 -5.29
C ARG A 294 -29.89 -14.73 -3.98
N VAL A 295 -30.78 -14.26 -3.09
CA VAL A 295 -30.44 -13.85 -1.73
C VAL A 295 -30.90 -14.93 -0.75
N ALA A 296 -30.00 -15.39 0.11
CA ALA A 296 -30.28 -16.38 1.14
C ALA A 296 -29.73 -15.94 2.52
N GLN A 297 -30.28 -16.53 3.58
CA GLN A 297 -29.73 -16.38 4.93
C GLN A 297 -28.76 -17.54 5.19
N GLU A 298 -27.51 -17.19 5.49
CA GLU A 298 -26.45 -18.17 5.73
C GLU A 298 -25.84 -17.97 7.11
N ALA A 299 -25.49 -19.06 7.78
CA ALA A 299 -24.81 -19.02 9.07
C ALA A 299 -23.33 -18.64 8.86
N LEU A 300 -22.95 -17.48 9.29
CA LEU A 300 -21.59 -16.98 9.22
C LEU A 300 -20.93 -16.93 10.60
N ARG A 301 -19.67 -17.32 10.69
CA ARG A 301 -18.87 -17.24 11.90
C ARG A 301 -18.26 -15.83 12.05
N PHE A 302 -18.38 -15.29 13.26
CA PHE A 302 -17.78 -14.00 13.63
C PHE A 302 -16.83 -14.21 14.79
N VAL A 303 -15.60 -13.71 14.69
CA VAL A 303 -14.64 -13.71 15.79
C VAL A 303 -14.62 -12.32 16.39
N VAL A 304 -15.16 -12.21 17.61
CA VAL A 304 -15.17 -10.95 18.38
C VAL A 304 -13.86 -10.87 19.16
N VAL A 305 -13.09 -9.83 18.92
CA VAL A 305 -11.73 -9.69 19.44
C VAL A 305 -11.57 -8.37 20.19
N HIS A 306 -11.03 -8.44 21.39
CA HIS A 306 -10.55 -7.28 22.16
C HIS A 306 -9.01 -7.25 22.14
N SER A 307 -8.44 -6.15 21.71
CA SER A 307 -7.00 -5.91 21.62
C SER A 307 -6.56 -4.87 22.64
N SER A 308 -5.67 -5.22 23.56
CA SER A 308 -5.09 -4.31 24.55
C SER A 308 -4.38 -3.11 23.92
N GLN A 309 -3.63 -3.35 22.83
CA GLN A 309 -2.93 -2.29 22.11
C GLN A 309 -3.88 -1.33 21.41
N LEU A 310 -4.92 -1.88 20.73
CA LEU A 310 -5.91 -1.05 20.06
C LEU A 310 -6.69 -0.20 21.05
N ALA A 311 -7.06 -0.76 22.20
CA ALA A 311 -7.70 -0.05 23.29
C ALA A 311 -6.85 1.13 23.75
N GLN A 312 -5.58 0.90 24.05
CA GLN A 312 -4.64 1.94 24.46
C GLN A 312 -4.48 3.05 23.40
N GLN A 313 -4.31 2.67 22.12
CA GLN A 313 -4.20 3.64 21.02
C GLN A 313 -5.47 4.48 20.85
N GLN A 314 -6.63 3.86 20.94
CA GLN A 314 -7.90 4.55 20.79
C GLN A 314 -8.14 5.50 21.98
N THR A 315 -7.82 5.10 23.21
CA THR A 315 -7.88 5.96 24.41
C THR A 315 -6.97 7.17 24.26
N GLN A 316 -5.71 6.97 23.86
CA GLN A 316 -4.76 8.07 23.62
C GLN A 316 -5.25 9.01 22.50
N THR A 317 -5.75 8.45 21.40
CA THR A 317 -6.27 9.24 20.27
C THR A 317 -7.51 10.03 20.68
N SER A 318 -8.42 9.42 21.45
CA SER A 318 -9.62 10.08 21.97
C SER A 318 -9.27 11.20 22.94
N ALA A 319 -8.34 10.97 23.86
CA ALA A 319 -7.86 11.98 24.79
C ALA A 319 -7.24 13.20 24.06
N ALA A 320 -6.36 12.95 23.09
CA ALA A 320 -5.80 14.02 22.26
C ALA A 320 -6.86 14.79 21.45
N ALA A 321 -7.85 14.07 20.91
CA ALA A 321 -8.96 14.69 20.19
C ALA A 321 -9.86 15.54 21.10
N GLN A 322 -10.09 15.10 22.35
CA GLN A 322 -10.85 15.86 23.36
C GLN A 322 -10.13 17.17 23.71
N VAL A 323 -8.82 17.13 23.94
CA VAL A 323 -8.02 18.34 24.22
C VAL A 323 -8.11 19.32 23.06
N LYS A 324 -7.91 18.84 21.84
CA LYS A 324 -8.00 19.67 20.62
C LYS A 324 -9.40 20.24 20.41
N GLU A 325 -10.45 19.47 20.70
CA GLU A 325 -11.83 19.95 20.59
C GLU A 325 -12.13 20.97 21.68
N ALA A 326 -11.65 20.78 22.93
CA ALA A 326 -11.83 21.74 24.01
C ALA A 326 -11.20 23.11 23.68
N GLU A 327 -10.00 23.13 23.09
CA GLU A 327 -9.36 24.35 22.58
C GLU A 327 -10.21 25.04 21.50
N ALA A 328 -10.69 24.24 20.52
CA ALA A 328 -11.54 24.76 19.45
C ALA A 328 -12.88 25.31 19.97
N VAL A 329 -13.49 24.65 20.97
CA VAL A 329 -14.70 25.12 21.66
C VAL A 329 -14.42 26.43 22.43
N ALA A 330 -13.30 26.52 23.14
CA ALA A 330 -12.91 27.75 23.84
C ALA A 330 -12.74 28.94 22.87
N ASP A 331 -12.13 28.72 21.70
CA ASP A 331 -12.00 29.75 20.67
C ASP A 331 -13.34 30.08 20.00
N HIS A 332 -14.21 29.10 19.86
CA HIS A 332 -15.57 29.32 19.39
C HIS A 332 -16.36 30.21 20.37
N ILE A 333 -16.30 29.90 21.66
CA ILE A 333 -16.93 30.70 22.72
C ILE A 333 -16.47 32.16 22.63
N LYS A 334 -15.14 32.40 22.58
CA LYS A 334 -14.58 33.77 22.47
C LYS A 334 -15.16 34.51 21.26
N ARG A 335 -15.23 33.84 20.09
CA ARG A 335 -15.77 34.45 18.86
C ARG A 335 -17.26 34.77 18.95
N VAL A 336 -18.05 33.88 19.52
CA VAL A 336 -19.50 34.05 19.68
C VAL A 336 -19.78 35.16 20.69
N GLN A 337 -19.14 35.16 21.86
CA GLN A 337 -19.34 36.13 22.93
C GLN A 337 -18.81 37.53 22.58
N ALA A 338 -17.87 37.65 21.64
CA ALA A 338 -17.38 38.95 21.15
C ALA A 338 -18.39 39.70 20.28
N ARG A 339 -19.46 39.02 19.79
CA ARG A 339 -20.49 39.66 18.96
C ARG A 339 -21.50 40.39 19.83
N TRP A 340 -21.79 41.64 19.45
CA TRP A 340 -22.79 42.48 20.06
C TRP A 340 -23.93 42.75 19.07
N PHE A 341 -25.15 42.74 19.55
CA PHE A 341 -26.33 42.95 18.75
C PHE A 341 -27.13 44.12 19.35
N ALA A 342 -27.56 45.05 18.52
CA ALA A 342 -28.33 46.23 18.96
C ALA A 342 -29.80 45.91 19.32
N CYS A 343 -30.35 44.83 18.75
CA CYS A 343 -31.72 44.40 18.99
C CYS A 343 -31.83 42.89 19.19
N LEU A 344 -32.88 42.45 19.84
CA LEU A 344 -33.16 41.04 20.09
C LEU A 344 -33.35 40.21 18.81
N PRO A 345 -34.10 40.67 17.78
CA PRO A 345 -34.24 39.89 16.54
C PRO A 345 -32.92 39.55 15.85
N ASP A 346 -31.93 40.46 15.84
CA ASP A 346 -30.61 40.18 15.26
C ASP A 346 -29.82 39.15 16.08
N ALA A 347 -29.94 39.20 17.40
CA ALA A 347 -29.35 38.21 18.29
C ALA A 347 -29.97 36.83 18.11
N GLU A 348 -31.29 36.75 17.97
CA GLU A 348 -32.04 35.51 17.72
C GLU A 348 -31.75 34.93 16.34
N ALA A 349 -31.62 35.76 15.30
CA ALA A 349 -31.22 35.33 13.97
C ALA A 349 -29.81 34.72 13.98
N ALA A 350 -28.87 35.35 14.68
CA ALA A 350 -27.52 34.82 14.83
C ALA A 350 -27.49 33.51 15.67
N LEU A 351 -28.34 33.40 16.69
CA LEU A 351 -28.51 32.16 17.48
C LEU A 351 -29.03 31.02 16.60
N ALA A 352 -30.06 31.25 15.79
CA ALA A 352 -30.57 30.29 14.84
C ALA A 352 -29.53 29.82 13.80
N GLU A 353 -28.62 30.73 13.39
CA GLU A 353 -27.50 30.39 12.51
C GLU A 353 -26.55 29.41 13.20
N TYR A 354 -26.18 29.64 14.46
CA TYR A 354 -25.27 28.76 15.21
C TYR A 354 -25.93 27.40 15.54
N GLU A 355 -27.25 27.35 15.73
CA GLU A 355 -28.00 26.11 15.93
C GLU A 355 -28.30 25.35 14.61
N GLY A 356 -27.86 25.89 13.47
CA GLY A 356 -28.06 25.25 12.17
C GLY A 356 -29.47 25.38 11.58
N GLN A 357 -30.29 26.28 12.10
CA GLN A 357 -31.65 26.58 11.61
C GLN A 357 -31.65 27.66 10.50
N GLY A 358 -30.50 28.26 10.19
CA GLY A 358 -30.35 29.32 9.17
C GLY A 358 -30.44 28.82 7.73
N ARG A 359 -31.14 29.59 6.87
CA ARG A 359 -31.19 29.36 5.41
C ARG A 359 -29.79 29.51 4.78
N ARG A 360 -29.28 28.42 4.15
CA ARG A 360 -28.05 28.35 3.35
C ARG A 360 -26.72 28.34 4.14
N GLY A 361 -26.33 27.20 4.62
CA GLY A 361 -24.99 26.93 5.12
C GLY A 361 -24.79 25.45 5.44
N ARG A 362 -23.57 24.94 5.33
CA ARG A 362 -23.21 23.63 5.88
C ARG A 362 -23.62 23.62 7.37
N ARG A 363 -24.43 22.64 7.77
CA ARG A 363 -24.69 22.42 9.20
C ARG A 363 -23.33 22.37 9.91
N PRO A 364 -23.16 23.15 11.02
CA PRO A 364 -21.94 23.04 11.82
C PRO A 364 -21.71 21.55 12.14
N ARG A 365 -20.48 21.06 12.01
CA ARG A 365 -20.18 19.70 12.47
C ARG A 365 -20.50 19.65 13.95
N PRO A 366 -21.33 18.71 14.41
CA PRO A 366 -21.58 18.57 15.84
C PRO A 366 -20.26 18.30 16.56
N TRP A 367 -20.05 18.94 17.69
CA TRP A 367 -18.93 18.65 18.57
C TRP A 367 -19.06 17.20 19.05
N ARG A 368 -17.97 16.47 19.06
CA ARG A 368 -18.01 15.03 19.39
C ARG A 368 -18.00 14.78 20.89
N TYR A 369 -17.28 15.62 21.63
CA TYR A 369 -17.03 15.45 23.06
C TYR A 369 -17.67 16.56 23.91
N HIS A 370 -18.34 17.53 23.29
CA HIS A 370 -18.97 18.64 23.97
C HIS A 370 -20.37 18.90 23.42
N ALA A 371 -21.34 19.08 24.30
CA ALA A 371 -22.64 19.65 23.95
C ALA A 371 -22.55 21.17 24.10
N VAL A 372 -22.82 21.90 23.03
CA VAL A 372 -22.75 23.36 22.98
C VAL A 372 -24.15 23.90 22.78
N ARG A 373 -24.62 24.74 23.70
CA ARG A 373 -25.92 25.40 23.66
C ARG A 373 -25.73 26.91 23.65
N TYR A 374 -26.65 27.63 23.02
CA TYR A 374 -26.55 29.08 22.87
C TYR A 374 -27.81 29.71 23.49
N ARG A 375 -27.67 30.90 24.09
CA ARG A 375 -28.78 31.76 24.50
C ARG A 375 -28.44 33.22 24.34
N SER A 376 -29.45 34.03 24.01
CA SER A 376 -29.33 35.48 23.98
C SER A 376 -29.57 36.06 25.39
N VAL A 377 -28.75 37.03 25.76
CA VAL A 377 -28.88 37.71 27.06
C VAL A 377 -28.75 39.21 26.82
N ALA A 378 -29.62 39.97 27.51
CA ALA A 378 -29.52 41.43 27.52
C ALA A 378 -28.20 41.86 28.18
N ASP A 379 -27.51 42.83 27.58
CA ASP A 379 -26.24 43.34 28.05
C ASP A 379 -26.10 44.84 27.76
N THR A 380 -25.19 45.49 28.45
CA THR A 380 -24.90 46.93 28.27
C THR A 380 -23.44 47.15 28.00
N ARG A 381 -23.13 47.94 27.01
CA ARG A 381 -21.73 48.30 26.69
C ARG A 381 -21.51 49.81 26.76
N ARG A 382 -20.31 50.21 27.14
CA ARG A 382 -19.87 51.61 27.05
C ARG A 382 -19.46 51.89 25.62
N THR A 383 -20.10 52.89 24.98
CA THR A 383 -19.77 53.33 23.61
C THR A 383 -18.57 54.26 23.63
N ARG A 384 -17.71 54.18 22.59
CA ARG A 384 -16.71 55.23 22.34
C ARG A 384 -17.41 56.51 21.94
N ARG A 385 -17.09 57.67 22.60
CA ARG A 385 -17.60 58.97 22.20
C ARG A 385 -17.24 59.26 20.74
N ALA A 386 -18.21 59.71 19.96
CA ALA A 386 -18.05 60.02 18.53
C ALA A 386 -17.25 61.32 18.28
N ARG A 387 -16.86 62.12 19.28
CA ARG A 387 -16.13 63.38 19.11
C ARG A 387 -14.64 63.24 19.46
N ARG A 388 -13.78 63.70 18.51
CA ARG A 388 -12.37 63.99 18.76
C ARG A 388 -12.27 65.21 19.67
N GLY A 389 -11.76 65.08 20.88
CA GLY A 389 -11.49 66.15 21.85
C GLY A 389 -11.17 65.55 23.24
N ARG A 390 -10.49 66.34 24.09
CA ARG A 390 -10.15 65.94 25.47
C ARG A 390 -11.47 65.67 26.24
N PRO A 391 -11.71 64.49 26.81
CA PRO A 391 -12.94 64.24 27.52
C PRO A 391 -13.03 65.12 28.75
N ALA A 392 -14.20 65.71 29.02
CA ALA A 392 -14.50 66.36 30.28
C ALA A 392 -14.41 65.32 31.40
N LYS A 393 -13.76 65.68 32.52
CA LYS A 393 -13.40 64.79 33.60
C LYS A 393 -14.60 64.12 34.33
N MET A 394 -15.85 64.50 34.01
CA MET A 394 -17.01 64.15 34.80
C MET A 394 -18.14 63.39 34.04
N ASP A 395 -18.06 63.18 32.72
CA ASP A 395 -19.10 62.41 32.00
C ASP A 395 -18.64 61.01 31.67
N PRO A 396 -19.23 59.97 32.27
CA PRO A 396 -18.97 58.59 31.83
C PRO A 396 -19.44 58.40 30.38
N PRO A 397 -18.79 57.55 29.58
CA PRO A 397 -19.26 57.27 28.23
C PRO A 397 -20.68 56.69 28.30
N PRO A 398 -21.57 57.06 27.33
CA PRO A 398 -22.96 56.61 27.35
C PRO A 398 -23.02 55.09 27.30
N LEU A 399 -23.97 54.51 28.06
CA LEU A 399 -24.29 53.10 28.04
C LEU A 399 -25.28 52.84 26.90
N GLU A 400 -24.99 51.85 26.11
CA GLU A 400 -25.86 51.32 25.05
C GLU A 400 -26.35 49.95 25.50
N SER A 401 -27.69 49.80 25.50
CA SER A 401 -28.36 48.51 25.80
C SER A 401 -28.47 47.68 24.51
N GLY A 402 -28.24 46.40 24.60
CA GLY A 402 -28.35 45.47 23.50
C GLY A 402 -28.29 44.05 23.99
N TYR A 403 -27.78 43.16 23.15
CA TYR A 403 -27.77 41.71 23.41
C TYR A 403 -26.42 41.12 23.07
N ARG A 404 -26.06 40.07 23.77
CA ARG A 404 -24.94 39.17 23.44
C ARG A 404 -25.38 37.72 23.49
N LEU A 405 -24.67 36.86 22.82
CA LEU A 405 -24.84 35.42 22.93
C LEU A 405 -23.96 34.86 24.06
N VAL A 406 -24.56 34.03 24.89
CA VAL A 406 -23.86 33.23 25.90
C VAL A 406 -23.82 31.81 25.42
N VAL A 407 -22.68 31.18 25.57
CA VAL A 407 -22.45 29.79 25.15
C VAL A 407 -22.28 28.95 26.39
N GLU A 408 -23.12 27.94 26.53
CA GLU A 408 -23.08 26.94 27.61
C GLU A 408 -22.48 25.67 27.02
N VAL A 409 -21.50 25.10 27.72
CA VAL A 409 -20.79 23.90 27.25
C VAL A 409 -20.82 22.85 28.35
N GLU A 410 -21.23 21.65 27.95
CA GLU A 410 -21.25 20.47 28.79
C GLU A 410 -20.37 19.40 28.16
N ALA A 411 -19.43 18.82 28.92
CA ALA A 411 -18.64 17.71 28.44
C ALA A 411 -19.49 16.45 28.33
N LEU A 412 -19.48 15.81 27.18
CA LEU A 412 -20.14 14.53 26.97
C LEU A 412 -19.30 13.39 27.55
N ALA A 413 -19.95 12.39 28.12
CA ALA A 413 -19.27 11.20 28.60
C ALA A 413 -18.50 10.53 27.45
N ASN A 414 -17.22 10.24 27.66
CA ASN A 414 -16.41 9.49 26.71
C ASN A 414 -16.59 8.00 26.99
N PRO A 415 -17.13 7.21 26.07
CA PRO A 415 -17.29 5.78 26.25
C PRO A 415 -15.95 5.06 26.05
N GLU A 416 -14.98 5.22 26.97
CA GLU A 416 -13.69 4.50 26.93
C GLU A 416 -13.86 2.97 26.94
N ALA A 417 -14.95 2.48 27.51
CA ALA A 417 -15.33 1.06 27.54
C ALA A 417 -15.52 0.46 26.12
N ASP A 418 -15.70 1.31 25.11
CA ASP A 418 -15.91 0.87 23.72
C ASP A 418 -14.61 0.70 22.91
N ASN A 419 -13.47 0.97 23.53
CA ASN A 419 -12.17 0.90 22.87
C ASN A 419 -11.64 -0.54 22.79
N GLY A 420 -10.86 -0.83 21.74
CA GLY A 420 -10.12 -2.08 21.57
C GLY A 420 -10.87 -3.20 20.87
N TRP A 421 -12.14 -3.02 20.53
CA TRP A 421 -12.96 -4.06 19.92
C TRP A 421 -12.85 -4.07 18.39
N THR A 422 -12.77 -5.30 17.86
CA THR A 422 -12.85 -5.60 16.43
C THR A 422 -13.65 -6.87 16.23
N VAL A 423 -14.30 -6.99 15.06
CA VAL A 423 -15.08 -8.18 14.70
C VAL A 423 -14.62 -8.64 13.32
N LEU A 424 -14.10 -9.86 13.24
CA LEU A 424 -13.81 -10.53 11.98
C LEU A 424 -15.03 -11.36 11.57
N ALA A 425 -15.33 -11.38 10.28
CA ALA A 425 -16.28 -12.30 9.66
C ALA A 425 -15.52 -13.34 8.83
N THR A 426 -15.96 -14.59 8.88
CA THR A 426 -15.32 -15.67 8.13
C THR A 426 -16.33 -16.72 7.69
N THR A 427 -16.08 -17.31 6.52
CA THR A 427 -16.80 -18.50 6.02
C THR A 427 -16.20 -19.80 6.54
N VAL A 428 -15.05 -19.74 7.24
CA VAL A 428 -14.36 -20.93 7.79
C VAL A 428 -15.12 -21.50 8.98
N SER A 429 -15.38 -22.81 9.00
CA SER A 429 -15.99 -23.48 10.16
C SER A 429 -15.06 -23.48 11.38
N ALA A 430 -15.61 -23.74 12.57
CA ALA A 430 -14.81 -23.79 13.78
C ALA A 430 -13.85 -25.01 13.80
N GLU A 431 -14.24 -26.11 13.18
CA GLU A 431 -13.41 -27.32 13.02
C GLU A 431 -12.29 -27.09 12.00
N GLY A 432 -12.51 -26.19 11.02
CA GLY A 432 -11.56 -25.91 9.94
C GLY A 432 -10.37 -25.05 10.37
N CYS A 433 -10.56 -24.12 11.32
CA CYS A 433 -9.51 -23.16 11.75
C CYS A 433 -9.82 -22.57 13.12
N ALA A 434 -8.83 -22.55 14.01
CA ALA A 434 -8.96 -21.92 15.32
C ALA A 434 -9.11 -20.39 15.21
N ASP A 435 -9.78 -19.74 16.19
CA ASP A 435 -9.93 -18.28 16.25
C ASP A 435 -8.58 -17.55 16.23
N ALA A 436 -7.57 -18.12 16.89
CA ALA A 436 -6.21 -17.56 16.93
C ALA A 436 -5.55 -17.55 15.54
N GLU A 437 -5.71 -18.63 14.76
CA GLU A 437 -5.16 -18.72 13.39
C GLU A 437 -5.85 -17.73 12.44
N LEU A 438 -7.17 -17.58 12.54
CA LEU A 438 -7.93 -16.59 11.75
C LEU A 438 -7.48 -15.16 12.07
N LEU A 439 -7.30 -14.86 13.37
CA LEU A 439 -6.80 -13.57 13.80
C LEU A 439 -5.38 -13.32 13.27
N GLN A 440 -4.51 -14.33 13.33
CA GLN A 440 -3.15 -14.22 12.80
C GLN A 440 -3.16 -14.00 11.28
N ALA A 441 -3.93 -14.77 10.53
CA ALA A 441 -4.07 -14.59 9.07
C ALA A 441 -4.53 -13.16 8.71
N TYR A 442 -5.49 -12.61 9.48
CA TYR A 442 -5.91 -11.22 9.29
C TYR A 442 -4.81 -10.21 9.65
N GLN A 443 -4.07 -10.42 10.74
CA GLN A 443 -2.98 -9.53 11.14
C GLN A 443 -1.83 -9.52 10.11
N ASP A 444 -1.58 -10.65 9.46
CA ASP A 444 -0.54 -10.80 8.46
C ASP A 444 -0.83 -9.98 7.18
N GLN A 445 -2.09 -9.61 6.91
CA GLN A 445 -2.46 -8.71 5.81
C GLN A 445 -1.67 -7.38 5.86
N ASN A 446 -1.60 -6.77 7.03
CA ASN A 446 -0.86 -5.51 7.20
C ASN A 446 0.66 -5.68 7.00
N ALA A 447 1.18 -6.88 7.23
CA ALA A 447 2.61 -7.17 7.05
C ALA A 447 2.95 -7.58 5.61
N THR A 448 1.98 -8.01 4.81
CA THR A 448 2.19 -8.53 3.45
C THR A 448 1.82 -7.52 2.35
N VAL A 449 0.60 -6.95 2.39
CA VAL A 449 0.09 -6.10 1.31
C VAL A 449 0.51 -4.64 1.46
N GLU A 450 0.38 -4.06 2.67
CA GLU A 450 0.69 -2.65 2.89
C GLU A 450 2.14 -2.23 2.55
N PRO A 451 3.18 -3.03 2.91
CA PRO A 451 4.55 -2.70 2.50
C PRO A 451 4.73 -2.68 0.99
N GLY A 452 4.05 -3.58 0.27
CA GLY A 452 4.03 -3.61 -1.19
C GLY A 452 3.43 -2.35 -1.79
N PHE A 453 2.27 -1.90 -1.30
CA PHE A 453 1.66 -0.65 -1.75
C PHE A 453 2.53 0.57 -1.44
N ARG A 454 3.15 0.62 -0.26
CA ARG A 454 4.08 1.69 0.09
C ARG A 454 5.28 1.72 -0.83
N TRP A 455 5.78 0.55 -1.23
CA TRP A 455 6.88 0.46 -2.19
C TRP A 455 6.44 0.93 -3.59
N ILE A 456 5.29 0.48 -4.12
CA ILE A 456 4.75 0.92 -5.41
C ILE A 456 4.56 2.44 -5.45
N LYS A 457 4.04 3.03 -4.37
CA LYS A 457 3.80 4.49 -4.26
C LYS A 457 5.08 5.31 -4.03
N ASN A 458 6.22 4.68 -3.83
CA ASN A 458 7.48 5.42 -3.76
C ASN A 458 7.71 6.13 -5.11
N PRO A 459 8.03 7.43 -5.12
CA PRO A 459 8.35 8.18 -6.35
C PRO A 459 9.42 7.52 -7.22
N ALA A 460 10.35 6.79 -6.62
CA ALA A 460 11.36 6.04 -7.36
C ALA A 460 10.80 4.83 -8.13
N ALA A 461 9.64 4.28 -7.74
CA ALA A 461 9.08 3.09 -8.38
C ALA A 461 8.10 3.41 -9.52
N ILE A 462 7.15 4.33 -9.33
CA ILE A 462 6.13 4.61 -10.36
C ILE A 462 5.89 6.09 -10.63
N ALA A 463 6.17 7.00 -9.72
CA ALA A 463 5.83 8.41 -9.88
C ALA A 463 7.05 9.24 -10.34
N PRO A 464 6.85 10.30 -11.15
CA PRO A 464 5.58 10.62 -11.82
C PRO A 464 5.36 9.81 -13.08
N VAL A 465 4.10 9.44 -13.36
CA VAL A 465 3.71 8.77 -14.61
C VAL A 465 3.51 9.83 -15.70
N TRP A 466 4.32 9.76 -16.76
CA TRP A 466 4.30 10.68 -17.91
C TRP A 466 3.67 10.05 -19.17
N LEU A 467 3.01 8.91 -19.02
CA LEU A 467 2.38 8.22 -20.14
C LEU A 467 0.98 8.78 -20.41
N GLU A 468 0.69 9.08 -21.67
CA GLU A 468 -0.61 9.61 -22.08
C GLU A 468 -1.65 8.50 -22.27
N LYS A 469 -1.21 7.34 -22.80
CA LYS A 469 -2.11 6.23 -23.13
C LYS A 469 -2.48 5.41 -21.91
N PRO A 470 -3.78 5.25 -21.57
CA PRO A 470 -4.22 4.48 -20.42
C PRO A 470 -3.75 3.02 -20.41
N GLU A 471 -3.69 2.35 -21.58
CA GLU A 471 -3.16 1.01 -21.71
C GLU A 471 -1.67 0.91 -21.33
N ARG A 472 -0.87 1.92 -21.66
CA ARG A 472 0.55 1.98 -21.25
C ARG A 472 0.72 2.28 -19.77
N ILE A 473 -0.16 3.09 -19.19
CA ILE A 473 -0.21 3.33 -17.74
C ILE A 473 -0.47 2.01 -17.01
N ALA A 474 -1.44 1.23 -17.48
CA ALA A 474 -1.75 -0.07 -16.91
C ALA A 474 -0.58 -1.06 -17.05
N ALA A 475 0.08 -1.09 -18.20
CA ALA A 475 1.26 -1.94 -18.43
C ALA A 475 2.44 -1.52 -17.54
N LEU A 476 2.69 -0.22 -17.37
CA LEU A 476 3.73 0.28 -16.44
C LEU A 476 3.40 -0.09 -14.98
N ALA A 477 2.15 0.02 -14.58
CA ALA A 477 1.71 -0.43 -13.26
C ALA A 477 1.99 -1.93 -13.06
N MET A 478 1.72 -2.77 -14.07
CA MET A 478 2.06 -4.19 -14.03
C MET A 478 3.56 -4.43 -13.91
N LEU A 479 4.39 -3.70 -14.67
CA LEU A 479 5.86 -3.81 -14.57
C LEU A 479 6.37 -3.38 -13.20
N THR A 480 5.75 -2.37 -12.59
CA THR A 480 6.06 -1.98 -11.21
C THR A 480 5.70 -3.10 -10.23
N VAL A 481 4.57 -3.77 -10.43
CA VAL A 481 4.18 -4.94 -9.64
C VAL A 481 5.12 -6.13 -9.89
N LEU A 482 5.62 -6.31 -11.11
CA LEU A 482 6.68 -7.31 -11.39
C LEU A 482 8.00 -6.94 -10.67
N GLY A 483 8.35 -5.66 -10.61
CA GLY A 483 9.45 -5.18 -9.77
C GLY A 483 9.22 -5.50 -8.28
N LEU A 484 7.99 -5.32 -7.79
CA LEU A 484 7.61 -5.71 -6.43
C LEU A 484 7.72 -7.23 -6.23
N LEU A 485 7.37 -8.06 -7.20
CA LEU A 485 7.54 -9.51 -7.14
C LEU A 485 9.01 -9.87 -6.91
N VAL A 486 9.93 -9.31 -7.71
CA VAL A 486 11.38 -9.52 -7.53
C VAL A 486 11.85 -9.05 -6.15
N TYR A 487 11.40 -7.87 -5.73
CA TYR A 487 11.70 -7.29 -4.42
C TYR A 487 11.22 -8.18 -3.26
N SER A 488 10.00 -8.72 -3.36
CA SER A 488 9.41 -9.60 -2.36
C SER A 488 10.11 -10.96 -2.30
N VAL A 489 10.40 -11.56 -3.45
CA VAL A 489 11.18 -12.82 -3.55
C VAL A 489 12.55 -12.63 -2.90
N LEU A 490 13.28 -11.58 -3.27
CA LEU A 490 14.59 -11.27 -2.72
C LEU A 490 14.54 -11.14 -1.18
N GLN A 491 13.61 -10.36 -0.67
CA GLN A 491 13.45 -10.17 0.78
C GLN A 491 13.16 -11.47 1.51
N ARG A 492 12.20 -12.26 0.98
CA ARG A 492 11.80 -13.53 1.58
C ARG A 492 12.95 -14.54 1.59
N GLN A 493 13.61 -14.74 0.45
CA GLN A 493 14.66 -15.75 0.32
C GLN A 493 15.87 -15.42 1.19
N VAL A 494 16.31 -14.17 1.20
CA VAL A 494 17.42 -13.76 2.06
C VAL A 494 17.08 -13.96 3.54
N ARG A 495 15.91 -13.54 3.99
CA ARG A 495 15.49 -13.75 5.39
C ARG A 495 15.37 -15.22 5.76
N LEU A 496 14.86 -16.05 4.85
CA LEU A 496 14.76 -17.49 5.07
C LEU A 496 16.14 -18.12 5.21
N TYR A 497 17.04 -17.80 4.29
CA TYR A 497 18.41 -18.30 4.29
C TYR A 497 19.16 -17.90 5.58
N LEU A 498 19.10 -16.61 5.96
CA LEU A 498 19.74 -16.11 7.18
C LEU A 498 19.24 -16.84 8.44
N ARG A 499 17.93 -17.09 8.50
CA ARG A 499 17.32 -17.83 9.62
C ARG A 499 17.79 -19.29 9.65
N MET A 500 17.82 -19.96 8.50
CA MET A 500 18.21 -21.37 8.41
C MET A 500 19.69 -21.61 8.75
N HIS A 501 20.56 -20.62 8.50
CA HIS A 501 22.02 -20.72 8.70
C HIS A 501 22.52 -19.94 9.90
N ASP A 502 21.62 -19.36 10.71
CA ASP A 502 21.95 -18.49 11.86
C ASP A 502 22.93 -17.36 11.49
N GLN A 503 22.67 -16.72 10.34
CA GLN A 503 23.51 -15.66 9.80
C GLN A 503 22.84 -14.30 9.84
N GLN A 504 23.64 -13.26 9.71
CA GLN A 504 23.18 -11.87 9.71
C GLN A 504 23.88 -11.07 8.61
N LEU A 505 23.21 -10.04 8.11
CA LEU A 505 23.75 -9.07 7.16
C LEU A 505 23.93 -7.69 7.82
N PRO A 506 24.83 -6.85 7.29
CA PRO A 506 24.89 -5.45 7.66
C PRO A 506 23.54 -4.75 7.40
N GLY A 507 23.06 -4.03 8.37
CA GLY A 507 21.83 -3.22 8.31
C GLY A 507 22.08 -1.79 8.79
N ASN A 508 21.05 -0.95 8.77
CA ASN A 508 21.17 0.48 9.12
C ASN A 508 21.57 0.75 10.58
N LYS A 509 21.31 -0.19 11.47
CA LYS A 509 21.58 -0.06 12.93
C LYS A 509 22.47 -1.18 13.47
N GLY A 510 23.28 -1.80 12.64
CA GLY A 510 24.10 -2.96 12.98
C GLY A 510 23.67 -4.21 12.19
N LEU A 511 24.09 -5.39 12.65
CA LEU A 511 23.75 -6.66 12.01
C LEU A 511 22.25 -6.98 12.14
N THR A 512 21.68 -7.61 11.12
CA THR A 512 20.26 -8.00 11.09
C THR A 512 20.05 -9.36 10.41
N ALA A 513 19.21 -10.21 11.03
CA ALA A 513 18.71 -11.45 10.44
C ALA A 513 17.43 -11.24 9.61
N THR A 514 16.82 -10.04 9.67
CA THR A 514 15.56 -9.73 8.97
C THR A 514 15.66 -8.47 8.10
N PRO A 515 16.66 -8.40 7.18
CA PRO A 515 16.83 -7.23 6.33
C PRO A 515 15.60 -7.01 5.43
N THR A 516 15.30 -5.76 5.08
CA THR A 516 14.40 -5.45 3.98
C THR A 516 15.14 -5.59 2.65
N ALA A 517 14.42 -5.81 1.55
CA ALA A 517 15.06 -5.85 0.24
C ALA A 517 15.83 -4.56 -0.08
N ALA A 518 15.33 -3.39 0.35
CA ALA A 518 16.07 -2.12 0.21
C ALA A 518 17.44 -2.16 0.88
N VAL A 519 17.53 -2.72 2.08
CA VAL A 519 18.82 -2.89 2.78
C VAL A 519 19.72 -3.84 1.99
N VAL A 520 19.18 -4.97 1.52
CA VAL A 520 19.97 -5.94 0.72
C VAL A 520 20.49 -5.30 -0.57
N LEU A 521 19.64 -4.61 -1.33
CA LEU A 521 20.05 -3.94 -2.58
C LEU A 521 21.10 -2.84 -2.32
N ALA A 522 20.97 -2.11 -1.20
CA ALA A 522 21.94 -1.07 -0.83
C ALA A 522 23.34 -1.62 -0.51
N LEU A 523 23.45 -2.86 -0.06
CA LEU A 523 24.77 -3.50 0.14
C LEU A 523 25.60 -3.57 -1.14
N PHE A 524 24.96 -3.66 -2.31
CA PHE A 524 25.61 -3.72 -3.61
C PHE A 524 25.98 -2.35 -4.19
N ALA A 525 25.69 -1.24 -3.52
CA ALA A 525 25.85 0.11 -4.08
C ALA A 525 27.29 0.41 -4.56
N GLN A 526 28.30 -0.23 -3.97
CA GLN A 526 29.71 -0.04 -4.32
C GLN A 526 30.25 -1.06 -5.33
N VAL A 527 29.42 -1.98 -5.81
CA VAL A 527 29.84 -2.97 -6.81
C VAL A 527 29.95 -2.29 -8.17
N ALA A 528 31.09 -2.42 -8.80
CA ALA A 528 31.38 -1.85 -10.10
C ALA A 528 31.99 -2.89 -11.07
N LEU A 529 31.66 -2.79 -12.35
CA LEU A 529 32.28 -3.52 -13.42
C LEU A 529 33.46 -2.68 -13.94
N VAL A 530 34.66 -3.22 -13.84
CA VAL A 530 35.90 -2.54 -14.23
C VAL A 530 36.46 -3.21 -15.45
N GLN A 531 36.70 -2.46 -16.53
CA GLN A 531 37.37 -2.88 -17.73
C GLN A 531 38.81 -2.39 -17.68
N LEU A 532 39.74 -3.34 -17.77
CA LEU A 532 41.19 -3.11 -17.67
C LEU A 532 41.88 -3.62 -18.93
N TRP A 533 42.93 -2.93 -19.34
CA TRP A 533 43.91 -3.47 -20.25
C TRP A 533 45.16 -3.83 -19.46
N ILE A 534 45.58 -5.09 -19.59
CA ILE A 534 46.80 -5.60 -18.98
C ILE A 534 47.62 -6.29 -20.09
N ASP A 535 48.75 -5.70 -20.43
CA ASP A 535 49.66 -6.23 -21.49
C ASP A 535 48.88 -6.59 -22.78
N ASP A 536 48.11 -5.64 -23.31
CA ASP A 536 47.25 -5.74 -24.51
C ASP A 536 46.09 -6.74 -24.45
N GLN A 537 45.75 -7.24 -23.28
CA GLN A 537 44.53 -8.05 -23.06
C GLN A 537 43.47 -7.25 -22.32
N GLU A 538 42.24 -7.27 -22.85
CA GLU A 538 41.10 -6.71 -22.19
C GLU A 538 40.61 -7.69 -21.11
N ILE A 539 40.48 -7.20 -19.86
CA ILE A 539 39.98 -7.96 -18.73
C ILE A 539 38.81 -7.19 -18.13
N THR A 540 37.69 -7.86 -18.00
CA THR A 540 36.51 -7.33 -17.31
C THR A 540 36.31 -8.05 -15.97
N GLN A 541 36.25 -7.31 -14.88
CA GLN A 541 36.05 -7.89 -13.54
C GLN A 541 35.15 -7.02 -12.69
N LEU A 542 34.49 -7.65 -11.70
CA LEU A 542 33.76 -6.94 -10.67
C LEU A 542 34.69 -6.46 -9.55
N SER A 543 34.50 -5.23 -9.12
CA SER A 543 35.18 -4.60 -7.98
C SER A 543 34.15 -4.29 -6.87
N GLY A 544 34.62 -4.19 -5.63
CA GLY A 544 33.77 -3.85 -4.47
C GLY A 544 32.96 -5.02 -3.90
N VAL A 545 33.23 -6.25 -4.38
CA VAL A 545 32.53 -7.45 -3.90
C VAL A 545 33.01 -7.80 -2.49
N GLN A 546 32.05 -8.12 -1.61
CA GLN A 546 32.26 -8.51 -0.22
C GLN A 546 31.65 -9.89 0.05
N PRO A 547 32.07 -10.63 1.09
CA PRO A 547 31.52 -11.96 1.40
C PRO A 547 30.00 -12.01 1.54
N TYR A 548 29.39 -10.96 2.06
CA TYR A 548 27.94 -10.90 2.21
C TYR A 548 27.20 -10.80 0.86
N HIS A 549 27.85 -10.37 -0.23
CA HIS A 549 27.25 -10.40 -1.57
C HIS A 549 27.11 -11.84 -2.06
N LEU A 550 28.13 -12.68 -1.82
CA LEU A 550 28.08 -14.11 -2.16
C LEU A 550 26.99 -14.82 -1.39
N LEU A 551 26.87 -14.52 -0.09
CA LEU A 551 25.80 -15.04 0.75
C LEU A 551 24.39 -14.68 0.22
N VAL A 552 24.21 -13.45 -0.27
CA VAL A 552 22.93 -13.05 -0.89
C VAL A 552 22.67 -13.82 -2.19
N CYS A 553 23.70 -14.06 -3.01
CA CYS A 553 23.58 -14.88 -4.22
C CYS A 553 23.18 -16.32 -3.86
N ASP A 554 23.83 -16.93 -2.88
CA ASP A 554 23.51 -18.28 -2.40
C ASP A 554 22.06 -18.36 -1.89
N ALA A 555 21.61 -17.36 -1.11
CA ALA A 555 20.25 -17.28 -0.63
C ALA A 555 19.20 -17.25 -1.75
N LEU A 556 19.55 -16.69 -2.90
CA LEU A 556 18.70 -16.61 -4.09
C LEU A 556 18.87 -17.79 -5.03
N GLY A 557 19.82 -18.70 -4.75
CA GLY A 557 20.22 -19.81 -5.61
C GLY A 557 20.81 -19.34 -6.94
N LEU A 558 21.52 -18.20 -6.93
CA LEU A 558 22.24 -17.65 -8.06
C LEU A 558 23.68 -18.16 -8.04
N ASP A 559 24.27 -18.33 -9.22
CA ASP A 559 25.68 -18.68 -9.32
C ASP A 559 26.54 -17.53 -8.79
N SER A 560 27.18 -17.75 -7.63
CA SER A 560 28.03 -16.76 -6.99
C SER A 560 29.40 -16.62 -7.67
N SER A 561 29.78 -17.56 -8.57
CA SER A 561 31.07 -17.54 -9.28
C SER A 561 31.31 -16.26 -10.08
N TRP A 562 30.27 -15.61 -10.53
CA TRP A 562 30.28 -14.32 -11.24
C TRP A 562 30.66 -13.12 -10.34
N TYR A 563 30.45 -13.23 -9.02
CA TYR A 563 30.94 -12.28 -8.03
C TYR A 563 32.27 -12.73 -7.41
N ALA A 564 32.73 -13.96 -7.66
CA ALA A 564 34.02 -14.42 -7.17
C ALA A 564 35.14 -13.75 -7.97
N VAL A 565 36.00 -13.02 -7.29
CA VAL A 565 37.24 -12.48 -7.89
C VAL A 565 38.15 -13.66 -8.20
N PRO A 566 38.58 -13.88 -9.44
CA PRO A 566 39.57 -14.91 -9.74
C PRO A 566 40.87 -14.59 -9.01
N SER A 567 41.25 -15.40 -8.05
CA SER A 567 42.59 -15.35 -7.48
C SER A 567 43.60 -15.84 -8.56
N GLY A 568 44.12 -14.91 -9.37
CA GLY A 568 45.33 -15.08 -10.13
C GLY A 568 45.39 -16.10 -11.29
N GLN A 569 44.28 -16.60 -11.80
CA GLN A 569 44.24 -17.46 -12.98
C GLN A 569 43.70 -16.73 -14.21
N LYS A 570 44.45 -16.80 -15.34
CA LYS A 570 43.96 -16.41 -16.66
C LYS A 570 42.66 -17.14 -16.96
N ASN A 571 41.56 -16.43 -17.03
CA ASN A 571 40.32 -16.98 -17.49
C ASN A 571 40.16 -16.77 -18.99
N ASP A 572 40.45 -17.82 -19.77
CA ASP A 572 39.98 -18.02 -21.15
C ASP A 572 38.48 -18.38 -21.19
N ARG A 573 37.69 -17.81 -20.33
CA ARG A 573 36.24 -18.02 -20.37
C ARG A 573 35.60 -16.72 -20.82
N ASP A 574 35.08 -16.73 -22.03
CA ASP A 574 33.95 -15.88 -22.38
C ASP A 574 32.99 -15.89 -21.23
N ILE A 575 32.65 -14.70 -20.74
CA ILE A 575 31.66 -14.55 -19.66
C ILE A 575 30.36 -15.15 -20.17
N GLN A 576 30.17 -16.45 -20.00
CA GLN A 576 28.89 -17.10 -20.16
C GLN A 576 28.05 -16.69 -18.94
N ILE A 577 27.28 -15.66 -19.16
CA ILE A 577 26.27 -15.18 -18.20
C ILE A 577 25.15 -16.23 -18.18
N PRO A 578 24.77 -16.74 -17.02
CA PRO A 578 23.68 -17.71 -16.89
C PRO A 578 22.34 -17.18 -17.41
#